data_7f83998a03918e239da9936abaada55e
#
_entry.id   7f83998a03918e239da9936abaada55e
#
_cell.length_a   1.000
_cell.length_b   1.000
_cell.length_c   1.000
_cell.angle_alpha   90.00
_cell.angle_beta   90.00
_cell.angle_gamma   90.00
#
_symmetry.space_group_name_H-M   'P 1'
#
loop_
_entity.id
_entity.type
_entity.pdbx_description
1 polymer ?
#
loop_
_entity_poly.entity_id
_entity_poly.type
_entity_poly.pdbx_seq_one_letter_code
_entity_poly.pdbx_strand_id
1 'polypeptide(L)'
;MRTPETHAREVAAALPARQATTVPLTQAQDMVLAADIHAGFPSPRFDNSQMDGYALPQCAAGAYPVGPTIAAGTEPAQVLDGPLASAYPIMTGAKVPDGTAAIVPIERCEPQEFLSPGGRITVPKTSPGQFIRRTGSDLEESALLAARGDKLTPVRLAALASQGIDEVEVYRPARILICTGGAEIGHGSAAIPDANAPLLTAMAHRAGIDVAGYITTDDDPQALELAFTEAIAQHRPDAIITSGGISAGKFEVVRQVLDGWFGHVDQQPGGPQGIAAFDGTPVI
;
A
#
# COMPACT_ATOMS: atom_id res chain seq x y z
N MET A 1 36.32 7.51 -8.11
CA MET A 1 35.35 8.55 -7.73
C MET A 1 34.07 7.82 -7.31
N ARG A 2 33.41 8.21 -6.22
CA ARG A 2 32.20 7.54 -5.74
C ARG A 2 30.99 8.00 -6.56
N THR A 3 30.24 7.08 -7.18
CA THR A 3 29.03 7.44 -7.91
C THR A 3 27.83 7.64 -6.95
N PRO A 4 26.80 8.38 -7.35
CA PRO A 4 25.57 8.53 -6.54
C PRO A 4 24.94 7.20 -6.13
N GLU A 5 24.89 6.21 -7.03
CA GLU A 5 24.32 4.88 -6.75
C GLU A 5 25.17 4.10 -5.74
N THR A 6 26.49 4.22 -5.80
CA THR A 6 27.37 3.59 -4.81
C THR A 6 27.20 4.25 -3.46
N HIS A 7 27.12 5.59 -3.42
CA HIS A 7 26.89 6.34 -2.19
C HIS A 7 25.52 5.98 -1.57
N ALA A 8 24.46 5.95 -2.35
CA ALA A 8 23.13 5.56 -1.86
C ALA A 8 23.10 4.15 -1.25
N ARG A 9 23.82 3.19 -1.82
CA ARG A 9 23.95 1.84 -1.25
C ARG A 9 24.68 1.84 0.08
N GLU A 10 25.72 2.62 0.21
CA GLU A 10 26.47 2.73 1.47
C GLU A 10 25.68 3.46 2.56
N VAL A 11 24.96 4.52 2.19
CA VAL A 11 23.98 5.16 3.10
C VAL A 11 22.95 4.13 3.58
N ALA A 12 22.35 3.37 2.66
CA ALA A 12 21.36 2.35 3.03
C ALA A 12 21.95 1.27 3.95
N ALA A 13 23.22 0.90 3.76
CA ALA A 13 23.91 -0.07 4.61
C ALA A 13 24.27 0.47 6.01
N ALA A 14 24.42 1.79 6.14
CA ALA A 14 24.69 2.45 7.44
C ALA A 14 23.42 2.62 8.30
N LEU A 15 22.25 2.58 7.69
CA LEU A 15 20.98 2.75 8.40
C LEU A 15 20.58 1.48 9.17
N PRO A 16 19.88 1.61 10.32
CA PRO A 16 19.41 0.45 11.07
C PRO A 16 18.39 -0.35 10.27
N ALA A 17 18.26 -1.64 10.61
CA ALA A 17 17.24 -2.50 10.03
C ALA A 17 15.84 -1.93 10.32
N ARG A 18 14.98 -1.96 9.29
CA ARG A 18 13.59 -1.48 9.41
C ARG A 18 12.83 -2.33 10.44
N GLN A 19 12.13 -1.66 11.34
CA GLN A 19 11.29 -2.31 12.34
C GLN A 19 9.89 -2.51 11.80
N ALA A 20 9.36 -3.73 11.98
CA ALA A 20 7.98 -4.05 11.63
C ALA A 20 7.04 -3.78 12.83
N THR A 21 5.80 -3.45 12.50
CA THR A 21 4.71 -3.29 13.46
C THR A 21 3.40 -3.68 12.79
N THR A 22 2.46 -4.20 13.58
CA THR A 22 1.10 -4.49 13.11
C THR A 22 0.22 -3.26 13.30
N VAL A 23 -0.53 -2.91 12.27
CA VAL A 23 -1.47 -1.79 12.30
C VAL A 23 -2.81 -2.22 11.69
N PRO A 24 -3.93 -1.61 12.12
CA PRO A 24 -5.20 -1.75 11.43
C PRO A 24 -5.08 -1.34 9.96
N LEU A 25 -5.75 -2.08 9.06
CA LEU A 25 -5.70 -1.81 7.61
C LEU A 25 -6.12 -0.36 7.27
N THR A 26 -7.04 0.21 8.04
CA THR A 26 -7.50 1.60 7.89
C THR A 26 -6.42 2.66 8.18
N GLN A 27 -5.33 2.28 8.86
CA GLN A 27 -4.21 3.16 9.20
C GLN A 27 -2.98 2.88 8.34
N ALA A 28 -3.04 1.88 7.47
CA ALA A 28 -1.89 1.38 6.71
C ALA A 28 -1.63 2.13 5.40
N GLN A 29 -2.45 3.13 5.04
CA GLN A 29 -2.26 3.87 3.79
C GLN A 29 -0.85 4.46 3.67
N ASP A 30 -0.25 4.30 2.49
CA ASP A 30 1.10 4.73 2.15
C ASP A 30 2.25 4.04 2.92
N MET A 31 1.95 3.17 3.87
CA MET A 31 2.95 2.32 4.53
C MET A 31 3.47 1.21 3.61
N VAL A 32 4.57 0.58 4.02
CA VAL A 32 5.25 -0.47 3.25
C VAL A 32 5.12 -1.80 4.00
N LEU A 33 4.62 -2.84 3.33
CA LEU A 33 4.46 -4.17 3.90
C LEU A 33 5.80 -4.76 4.39
N ALA A 34 5.77 -5.36 5.57
CA ALA A 34 6.90 -6.06 6.16
C ALA A 34 6.88 -7.58 5.91
N ALA A 35 5.76 -8.13 5.44
CA ALA A 35 5.58 -9.53 5.11
C ALA A 35 4.75 -9.71 3.83
N ASP A 36 4.88 -10.88 3.18
CA ASP A 36 3.99 -11.27 2.08
C ASP A 36 2.60 -11.58 2.61
N ILE A 37 1.59 -11.22 1.84
CA ILE A 37 0.19 -11.52 2.15
C ILE A 37 -0.38 -12.37 1.02
N HIS A 38 -0.96 -13.51 1.39
CA HIS A 38 -1.60 -14.44 0.48
C HIS A 38 -3.11 -14.40 0.62
N ALA A 39 -3.82 -14.72 -0.47
CA ALA A 39 -5.27 -14.82 -0.46
C ALA A 39 -5.75 -15.94 0.46
N GLY A 40 -6.65 -15.63 1.40
CA GLY A 40 -7.23 -16.59 2.33
C GLY A 40 -8.34 -17.44 1.70
N PHE A 41 -8.90 -16.98 0.59
CA PHE A 41 -9.91 -17.66 -0.20
C PHE A 41 -9.91 -17.14 -1.64
N PRO A 42 -10.47 -17.91 -2.61
CA PRO A 42 -10.51 -17.49 -4.01
C PRO A 42 -11.40 -16.27 -4.24
N SER A 43 -11.09 -15.47 -5.26
CA SER A 43 -11.95 -14.36 -5.72
C SER A 43 -12.37 -14.59 -7.18
N PRO A 44 -13.69 -14.58 -7.47
CA PRO A 44 -14.80 -14.57 -6.52
C PRO A 44 -14.81 -15.83 -5.66
N ARG A 45 -15.43 -15.73 -4.48
CA ARG A 45 -15.47 -16.80 -3.46
C ARG A 45 -16.36 -17.98 -3.86
N PHE A 46 -17.31 -17.75 -4.77
CA PHE A 46 -18.24 -18.70 -5.33
C PHE A 46 -18.60 -18.31 -6.75
N ASP A 47 -19.10 -19.26 -7.53
CA ASP A 47 -19.66 -18.98 -8.85
C ASP A 47 -20.80 -17.97 -8.72
N ASN A 48 -20.75 -16.86 -9.46
CA ASN A 48 -21.77 -15.82 -9.38
C ASN A 48 -22.23 -15.36 -10.75
N SER A 49 -23.43 -14.74 -10.76
CA SER A 49 -23.99 -14.18 -11.98
C SER A 49 -23.28 -12.92 -12.42
N GLN A 50 -22.91 -12.84 -13.70
CA GLN A 50 -22.41 -11.62 -14.31
C GLN A 50 -23.50 -10.64 -14.75
N MET A 51 -24.76 -11.11 -14.80
CA MET A 51 -25.88 -10.35 -15.36
C MET A 51 -27.11 -10.48 -14.48
N ASP A 52 -27.99 -9.49 -14.53
CA ASP A 52 -29.37 -9.62 -14.11
C ASP A 52 -30.14 -10.42 -15.17
N GLY A 53 -30.80 -11.49 -14.75
CA GLY A 53 -31.44 -12.39 -15.73
C GLY A 53 -31.99 -13.66 -15.10
N TYR A 54 -31.88 -14.77 -15.83
CA TYR A 54 -32.38 -16.06 -15.41
C TYR A 54 -31.30 -17.14 -15.39
N ALA A 55 -31.12 -17.82 -14.29
CA ALA A 55 -30.35 -19.05 -14.19
C ALA A 55 -31.14 -20.23 -14.77
N LEU A 56 -30.56 -20.95 -15.74
CA LEU A 56 -31.22 -22.00 -16.49
C LEU A 56 -30.63 -23.38 -16.17
N PRO A 57 -31.49 -24.44 -16.09
CA PRO A 57 -31.05 -25.83 -15.90
C PRO A 57 -30.38 -26.43 -17.14
N GLN A 58 -30.62 -25.85 -18.31
CA GLN A 58 -30.07 -26.32 -19.61
C GLN A 58 -29.93 -25.17 -20.61
N CYS A 59 -29.12 -25.39 -21.65
CA CYS A 59 -28.80 -24.35 -22.64
C CYS A 59 -29.79 -24.29 -23.82
N ALA A 60 -30.84 -25.07 -23.83
CA ALA A 60 -31.81 -25.12 -24.95
C ALA A 60 -32.73 -23.87 -24.97
N ALA A 61 -33.05 -23.42 -26.19
CA ALA A 61 -34.08 -22.38 -26.34
C ALA A 61 -35.46 -22.96 -25.97
N GLY A 62 -36.32 -22.13 -25.41
CA GLY A 62 -37.70 -22.56 -25.10
C GLY A 62 -38.32 -21.76 -23.95
N ALA A 63 -39.52 -22.22 -23.57
CA ALA A 63 -40.27 -21.62 -22.48
C ALA A 63 -40.12 -22.45 -21.18
N TYR A 64 -39.61 -21.80 -20.13
CA TYR A 64 -39.32 -22.40 -18.83
C TYR A 64 -40.32 -21.88 -17.77
N PRO A 65 -40.77 -22.73 -16.84
CA PRO A 65 -41.46 -22.24 -15.64
C PRO A 65 -40.49 -21.39 -14.80
N VAL A 66 -41.02 -20.37 -14.17
CA VAL A 66 -40.25 -19.43 -13.32
C VAL A 66 -40.31 -19.85 -11.87
N GLY A 67 -39.14 -19.97 -11.27
CA GLY A 67 -39.00 -20.22 -9.82
C GLY A 67 -38.84 -18.94 -9.00
N PRO A 68 -38.52 -19.09 -7.69
CA PRO A 68 -38.19 -17.96 -6.83
C PRO A 68 -36.95 -17.19 -7.25
N THR A 69 -36.86 -15.90 -6.88
CA THR A 69 -35.73 -15.03 -7.17
C THR A 69 -34.56 -15.33 -6.26
N ILE A 70 -33.36 -15.37 -6.84
CA ILE A 70 -32.07 -15.49 -6.14
C ILE A 70 -31.40 -14.12 -6.12
N ALA A 71 -31.46 -13.45 -4.98
CA ALA A 71 -30.82 -12.15 -4.78
C ALA A 71 -29.36 -12.30 -4.37
N ALA A 72 -28.56 -11.23 -4.57
CA ALA A 72 -27.22 -11.16 -4.02
C ALA A 72 -27.25 -11.30 -2.49
N GLY A 73 -26.34 -12.10 -1.94
CA GLY A 73 -26.31 -12.41 -0.50
C GLY A 73 -27.26 -13.53 -0.06
N THR A 74 -28.09 -14.07 -0.97
CA THR A 74 -28.95 -15.21 -0.68
C THR A 74 -28.20 -16.51 -0.96
N GLU A 75 -28.25 -17.45 -0.01
CA GLU A 75 -27.81 -18.83 -0.25
C GLU A 75 -28.88 -19.56 -1.09
N PRO A 76 -28.53 -20.08 -2.29
CA PRO A 76 -29.53 -20.73 -3.17
C PRO A 76 -30.33 -21.83 -2.50
N ALA A 77 -29.74 -22.62 -1.61
CA ALA A 77 -30.42 -23.67 -0.86
C ALA A 77 -31.56 -23.17 0.06
N GLN A 78 -31.64 -21.86 0.34
CA GLN A 78 -32.74 -21.27 1.12
C GLN A 78 -34.01 -21.01 0.27
N VAL A 79 -33.86 -20.98 -1.05
CA VAL A 79 -34.93 -20.67 -2.00
C VAL A 79 -35.28 -21.81 -2.95
N LEU A 80 -34.41 -22.83 -3.00
CA LEU A 80 -34.52 -23.99 -3.87
C LEU A 80 -34.85 -25.25 -3.05
N ASP A 81 -35.97 -25.88 -3.35
CA ASP A 81 -36.33 -27.19 -2.79
C ASP A 81 -35.82 -28.32 -3.73
N GLY A 82 -34.47 -28.46 -3.90
CA GLY A 82 -33.90 -29.50 -4.72
C GLY A 82 -33.18 -29.02 -5.98
N PRO A 83 -32.90 -29.89 -6.97
CA PRO A 83 -32.17 -29.56 -8.18
C PRO A 83 -32.86 -28.48 -9.01
N LEU A 84 -32.05 -27.70 -9.74
CA LEU A 84 -32.53 -26.64 -10.63
C LEU A 84 -33.42 -27.24 -11.74
N ALA A 85 -34.73 -27.05 -11.68
CA ALA A 85 -35.71 -27.60 -12.65
C ALA A 85 -36.44 -26.50 -13.47
N SER A 86 -36.27 -25.24 -13.10
CA SER A 86 -36.98 -24.08 -13.65
C SER A 86 -35.96 -23.00 -14.04
N ALA A 87 -36.43 -21.91 -14.63
CA ALA A 87 -35.65 -20.68 -14.77
C ALA A 87 -35.80 -19.84 -13.50
N TYR A 88 -34.71 -19.50 -12.85
CA TYR A 88 -34.71 -18.72 -11.61
C TYR A 88 -34.24 -17.30 -11.88
N PRO A 89 -35.07 -16.27 -11.60
CA PRO A 89 -34.54 -14.90 -11.62
C PRO A 89 -33.30 -14.79 -10.72
N ILE A 90 -32.23 -14.25 -11.26
CA ILE A 90 -30.95 -14.11 -10.57
C ILE A 90 -30.39 -12.72 -10.78
N MET A 91 -29.88 -12.11 -9.71
CA MET A 91 -29.28 -10.79 -9.76
C MET A 91 -27.77 -10.87 -9.95
N THR A 92 -27.18 -9.85 -10.55
CA THR A 92 -25.73 -9.71 -10.68
C THR A 92 -25.03 -9.87 -9.33
N GLY A 93 -23.96 -10.67 -9.28
CA GLY A 93 -23.23 -10.99 -8.05
C GLY A 93 -23.87 -12.05 -7.16
N ALA A 94 -25.11 -12.48 -7.44
CA ALA A 94 -25.75 -13.55 -6.68
C ALA A 94 -25.06 -14.90 -6.93
N LYS A 95 -24.95 -15.71 -5.88
CA LYS A 95 -24.41 -17.08 -5.93
C LYS A 95 -25.24 -17.92 -6.88
N VAL A 96 -24.57 -18.55 -7.83
CA VAL A 96 -25.22 -19.39 -8.84
C VAL A 96 -25.57 -20.74 -8.22
N PRO A 97 -26.85 -21.22 -8.36
CA PRO A 97 -27.23 -22.53 -7.90
C PRO A 97 -26.48 -23.67 -8.57
N ASP A 98 -26.25 -24.74 -7.84
CA ASP A 98 -25.73 -25.98 -8.41
C ASP A 98 -26.65 -26.53 -9.51
N GLY A 99 -26.03 -27.02 -10.61
CA GLY A 99 -26.77 -27.49 -11.78
C GLY A 99 -27.19 -26.42 -12.76
N THR A 100 -26.81 -25.14 -12.54
CA THR A 100 -27.03 -24.08 -13.54
C THR A 100 -26.14 -24.33 -14.76
N ALA A 101 -26.79 -24.48 -15.92
CA ALA A 101 -26.07 -24.64 -17.19
C ALA A 101 -25.59 -23.32 -17.78
N ALA A 102 -26.37 -22.24 -17.63
CA ALA A 102 -26.06 -20.90 -18.12
C ALA A 102 -26.97 -19.85 -17.45
N ILE A 103 -26.60 -18.59 -17.60
CA ILE A 103 -27.42 -17.43 -17.26
C ILE A 103 -27.80 -16.72 -18.57
N VAL A 104 -29.05 -16.29 -18.68
CA VAL A 104 -29.55 -15.46 -19.76
C VAL A 104 -29.87 -14.07 -19.22
N PRO A 105 -29.28 -13.01 -19.79
CA PRO A 105 -29.65 -11.64 -19.44
C PRO A 105 -31.13 -11.38 -19.70
N ILE A 106 -31.74 -10.58 -18.84
CA ILE A 106 -33.19 -10.28 -18.95
C ILE A 106 -33.58 -9.65 -20.29
N GLU A 107 -32.69 -8.87 -20.88
CA GLU A 107 -32.88 -8.19 -22.17
C GLU A 107 -32.98 -9.18 -23.34
N ARG A 108 -32.59 -10.43 -23.14
CA ARG A 108 -32.65 -11.50 -24.15
C ARG A 108 -33.79 -12.47 -23.92
N CYS A 109 -34.62 -12.21 -22.92
CA CYS A 109 -35.77 -13.02 -22.60
C CYS A 109 -37.07 -12.42 -23.17
N GLU A 110 -38.16 -13.21 -23.20
CA GLU A 110 -39.50 -12.75 -23.58
C GLU A 110 -40.54 -13.24 -22.56
N PRO A 111 -41.21 -12.31 -21.84
CA PRO A 111 -41.02 -10.86 -21.87
C PRO A 111 -39.67 -10.44 -21.23
N GLN A 112 -39.21 -9.22 -21.52
CA GLN A 112 -37.96 -8.65 -20.97
C GLN A 112 -38.20 -8.09 -19.56
N GLU A 113 -38.75 -8.93 -18.68
CA GLU A 113 -39.06 -8.57 -17.29
C GLU A 113 -38.91 -9.76 -16.36
N PHE A 114 -38.74 -9.49 -15.05
CA PHE A 114 -38.74 -10.54 -14.04
C PHE A 114 -40.19 -10.97 -13.70
N LEU A 115 -40.46 -12.22 -13.98
CA LEU A 115 -41.76 -12.79 -13.69
C LEU A 115 -41.83 -13.37 -12.28
N SER A 116 -43.01 -13.36 -11.67
CA SER A 116 -43.28 -14.04 -10.40
C SER A 116 -43.20 -15.57 -10.55
N PRO A 117 -42.93 -16.31 -9.45
CA PRO A 117 -42.94 -17.77 -9.46
C PRO A 117 -44.27 -18.32 -10.04
N GLY A 118 -44.17 -19.35 -10.88
CA GLY A 118 -45.29 -19.93 -11.61
C GLY A 118 -45.53 -19.31 -13.00
N GLY A 119 -44.92 -18.16 -13.33
CA GLY A 119 -44.90 -17.60 -14.68
C GLY A 119 -44.11 -18.47 -15.65
N ARG A 120 -44.09 -18.09 -16.92
CA ARG A 120 -43.27 -18.76 -17.96
C ARG A 120 -42.45 -17.71 -18.71
N ILE A 121 -41.15 -17.95 -18.80
CA ILE A 121 -40.19 -17.10 -19.53
C ILE A 121 -39.68 -17.85 -20.76
N THR A 122 -39.64 -17.19 -21.90
CA THR A 122 -39.05 -17.73 -23.11
C THR A 122 -37.61 -17.21 -23.22
N VAL A 123 -36.66 -18.10 -23.45
CA VAL A 123 -35.26 -17.79 -23.54
C VAL A 123 -34.64 -18.29 -24.85
N PRO A 124 -33.65 -17.62 -25.42
CA PRO A 124 -32.90 -18.09 -26.58
C PRO A 124 -31.98 -19.27 -26.21
N LYS A 125 -31.41 -19.96 -27.18
CA LYS A 125 -30.33 -20.90 -26.98
C LYS A 125 -29.10 -20.18 -26.39
N THR A 126 -28.47 -20.80 -25.39
CA THR A 126 -27.27 -20.31 -24.70
C THR A 126 -26.09 -21.23 -24.91
N SER A 127 -24.92 -20.82 -24.46
CA SER A 127 -23.73 -21.65 -24.37
C SER A 127 -23.51 -22.12 -22.92
N PRO A 128 -22.96 -23.31 -22.67
CA PRO A 128 -22.64 -23.77 -21.33
C PRO A 128 -21.73 -22.78 -20.58
N GLY A 129 -22.08 -22.48 -19.35
CA GLY A 129 -21.34 -21.53 -18.47
C GLY A 129 -21.47 -20.06 -18.85
N GLN A 130 -22.32 -19.71 -19.83
CA GLN A 130 -22.50 -18.33 -20.27
C GLN A 130 -22.96 -17.45 -19.09
N PHE A 131 -22.29 -16.29 -18.92
CA PHE A 131 -22.49 -15.30 -17.85
C PHE A 131 -22.37 -15.84 -16.42
N ILE A 132 -21.68 -16.95 -16.23
CA ILE A 132 -21.27 -17.45 -14.91
C ILE A 132 -19.81 -17.06 -14.70
N ARG A 133 -19.55 -16.22 -13.70
CA ARG A 133 -18.19 -15.91 -13.25
C ARG A 133 -17.76 -16.98 -12.27
N ARG A 134 -16.71 -17.70 -12.63
CA ARG A 134 -16.26 -18.86 -11.87
C ARG A 134 -15.50 -18.46 -10.61
N THR A 135 -15.66 -19.25 -9.57
CA THR A 135 -14.82 -19.20 -8.37
C THR A 135 -13.35 -19.13 -8.74
N GLY A 136 -12.61 -18.21 -8.12
CA GLY A 136 -11.16 -18.08 -8.33
C GLY A 136 -10.73 -17.49 -9.69
N SER A 137 -11.69 -17.06 -10.54
CA SER A 137 -11.33 -16.53 -11.87
C SER A 137 -10.46 -15.26 -11.83
N ASP A 138 -10.46 -14.52 -10.74
CA ASP A 138 -9.63 -13.30 -10.56
C ASP A 138 -8.38 -13.60 -9.72
N LEU A 139 -8.55 -14.42 -8.67
CA LEU A 139 -7.50 -14.74 -7.72
C LEU A 139 -7.76 -16.12 -7.13
N GLU A 140 -6.79 -17.03 -7.23
CA GLU A 140 -6.86 -18.35 -6.61
C GLU A 140 -6.57 -18.26 -5.10
N GLU A 141 -7.07 -19.21 -4.33
CA GLU A 141 -6.70 -19.37 -2.93
C GLU A 141 -5.19 -19.56 -2.77
N SER A 142 -4.60 -18.96 -1.75
CA SER A 142 -3.16 -18.95 -1.48
C SER A 142 -2.29 -18.22 -2.52
N ALA A 143 -2.87 -17.59 -3.54
CA ALA A 143 -2.10 -16.74 -4.45
C ALA A 143 -1.53 -15.52 -3.70
N LEU A 144 -0.35 -15.05 -4.14
CA LEU A 144 0.26 -13.84 -3.57
C LEU A 144 -0.61 -12.62 -3.90
N LEU A 145 -1.16 -12.00 -2.87
CA LEU A 145 -2.01 -10.82 -2.99
C LEU A 145 -1.21 -9.51 -2.91
N ALA A 146 -0.22 -9.47 -2.03
CA ALA A 146 0.71 -8.36 -1.92
C ALA A 146 2.05 -8.87 -1.36
N ALA A 147 3.15 -8.35 -1.88
CA ALA A 147 4.49 -8.76 -1.50
C ALA A 147 5.08 -7.86 -0.40
N ARG A 148 5.97 -8.43 0.40
CA ARG A 148 6.87 -7.66 1.27
C ARG A 148 7.58 -6.57 0.47
N GLY A 149 7.58 -5.35 0.98
CA GLY A 149 8.15 -4.19 0.29
C GLY A 149 7.17 -3.41 -0.58
N ASP A 150 5.96 -3.93 -0.78
CA ASP A 150 4.91 -3.20 -1.48
C ASP A 150 4.40 -2.03 -0.66
N LYS A 151 4.24 -0.87 -1.32
CA LYS A 151 3.56 0.29 -0.74
C LYS A 151 2.04 0.07 -0.78
N LEU A 152 1.36 0.28 0.34
CA LEU A 152 -0.08 0.11 0.46
C LEU A 152 -0.83 1.32 -0.13
N THR A 153 -1.14 1.22 -1.41
CA THR A 153 -1.98 2.18 -2.13
C THR A 153 -3.46 1.95 -1.80
N PRO A 154 -4.37 2.92 -2.05
CA PRO A 154 -5.81 2.73 -1.84
C PRO A 154 -6.38 1.48 -2.53
N VAL A 155 -5.91 1.15 -3.74
CA VAL A 155 -6.35 -0.05 -4.47
C VAL A 155 -5.89 -1.33 -3.77
N ARG A 156 -4.64 -1.37 -3.26
CA ARG A 156 -4.15 -2.51 -2.49
C ARG A 156 -4.91 -2.68 -1.18
N LEU A 157 -5.20 -1.59 -0.47
CA LEU A 157 -6.04 -1.65 0.74
C LEU A 157 -7.42 -2.24 0.45
N ALA A 158 -8.05 -1.84 -0.66
CA ALA A 158 -9.33 -2.41 -1.08
C ALA A 158 -9.23 -3.91 -1.40
N ALA A 159 -8.15 -4.34 -2.07
CA ALA A 159 -7.91 -5.75 -2.36
C ALA A 159 -7.70 -6.57 -1.08
N LEU A 160 -6.93 -6.07 -0.12
CA LEU A 160 -6.74 -6.71 1.19
C LEU A 160 -8.05 -6.79 1.98
N ALA A 161 -8.82 -5.70 2.03
CA ALA A 161 -10.12 -5.67 2.68
C ALA A 161 -11.12 -6.66 2.05
N SER A 162 -11.11 -6.84 0.72
CA SER A 162 -11.95 -7.80 0.02
C SER A 162 -11.65 -9.27 0.41
N GLN A 163 -10.46 -9.51 0.96
CA GLN A 163 -10.04 -10.80 1.51
C GLN A 163 -10.31 -10.93 3.03
N GLY A 164 -10.97 -9.93 3.63
CA GLY A 164 -11.27 -9.93 5.06
C GLY A 164 -10.06 -9.68 5.94
N ILE A 165 -9.04 -9.03 5.42
CA ILE A 165 -7.82 -8.68 6.16
C ILE A 165 -8.05 -7.34 6.86
N ASP A 166 -8.04 -7.36 8.20
CA ASP A 166 -8.30 -6.18 9.03
C ASP A 166 -7.03 -5.53 9.58
N GLU A 167 -5.93 -6.29 9.63
CA GLU A 167 -4.62 -5.83 10.14
C GLU A 167 -3.52 -6.29 9.21
N VAL A 168 -2.45 -5.52 9.15
CA VAL A 168 -1.27 -5.81 8.31
C VAL A 168 0.02 -5.53 9.06
N GLU A 169 1.05 -6.33 8.78
CA GLU A 169 2.40 -6.08 9.25
C GLU A 169 3.11 -5.15 8.27
N VAL A 170 3.51 -3.97 8.75
CA VAL A 170 4.15 -2.92 7.96
C VAL A 170 5.45 -2.48 8.60
N TYR A 171 6.36 -1.93 7.81
CA TYR A 171 7.49 -1.22 8.37
C TYR A 171 7.02 0.11 8.95
N ARG A 172 7.38 0.39 10.22
CA ARG A 172 7.15 1.72 10.77
C ARG A 172 7.92 2.77 9.96
N PRO A 173 7.41 3.99 9.84
CA PRO A 173 8.18 5.10 9.29
C PRO A 173 9.53 5.24 10.00
N ALA A 174 10.60 5.48 9.23
CA ALA A 174 11.87 5.86 9.82
C ALA A 174 11.71 7.23 10.50
N ARG A 175 12.38 7.42 11.65
CA ARG A 175 12.36 8.66 12.40
C ARG A 175 13.71 9.35 12.26
N ILE A 176 13.73 10.57 11.75
CA ILE A 176 14.97 11.32 11.58
C ILE A 176 14.97 12.63 12.38
N LEU A 177 16.16 13.05 12.74
CA LEU A 177 16.43 14.44 13.10
C LEU A 177 17.00 15.17 11.86
N ILE A 178 16.66 16.42 11.71
CA ILE A 178 17.23 17.31 10.68
C ILE A 178 18.13 18.30 11.39
N CYS A 179 19.42 18.28 11.03
CA CYS A 179 20.41 19.24 11.52
C CYS A 179 20.76 20.21 10.40
N THR A 180 20.44 21.48 10.60
CA THR A 180 20.79 22.56 9.69
C THR A 180 21.49 23.66 10.46
N GLY A 181 22.29 24.47 9.79
CA GLY A 181 22.93 25.59 10.42
C GLY A 181 24.21 26.00 9.71
N GLY A 182 24.88 26.91 10.35
CA GLY A 182 26.04 27.67 9.93
C GLY A 182 25.89 29.06 10.52
N ALA A 183 26.99 29.76 10.77
CA ALA A 183 26.95 31.12 11.35
C ALA A 183 26.16 32.13 10.50
N GLU A 184 25.90 31.80 9.24
CA GLU A 184 25.09 32.61 8.33
C GLU A 184 23.60 32.40 8.49
N ILE A 185 23.13 31.32 9.15
CA ILE A 185 21.71 31.02 9.33
C ILE A 185 21.18 31.68 10.60
N GLY A 186 20.17 32.53 10.49
CA GLY A 186 19.55 33.14 11.66
C GLY A 186 19.05 34.56 11.44
N HIS A 187 19.30 35.45 12.45
CA HIS A 187 18.84 36.85 12.46
C HIS A 187 20.03 37.78 12.50
N GLY A 188 20.08 38.72 11.56
CA GLY A 188 21.12 39.74 11.48
C GLY A 188 21.27 40.33 10.08
N SER A 189 22.06 41.37 9.94
CA SER A 189 22.22 42.08 8.64
C SER A 189 22.98 41.25 7.59
N ALA A 190 23.72 40.21 8.02
CA ALA A 190 24.44 39.27 7.16
C ALA A 190 23.86 37.84 7.20
N ALA A 191 22.76 37.63 7.96
CA ALA A 191 22.13 36.32 8.07
C ALA A 191 21.17 36.05 6.90
N ILE A 192 21.03 34.78 6.55
CA ILE A 192 20.09 34.28 5.57
C ILE A 192 19.05 33.35 6.23
N PRO A 193 17.81 33.31 5.72
CA PRO A 193 16.83 32.32 6.20
C PRO A 193 17.28 30.88 5.92
N ASP A 194 16.96 29.98 6.85
CA ASP A 194 17.14 28.54 6.63
C ASP A 194 16.14 28.01 5.58
N ALA A 195 16.65 27.69 4.40
CA ALA A 195 15.89 27.06 3.33
C ALA A 195 16.00 25.51 3.35
N ASN A 196 17.00 24.96 4.04
CA ASN A 196 17.28 23.53 4.02
C ASN A 196 16.36 22.75 4.95
N ALA A 197 16.04 23.27 6.16
CA ALA A 197 15.13 22.60 7.06
C ALA A 197 13.74 22.38 6.44
N PRO A 198 13.04 23.36 5.86
CA PRO A 198 11.76 23.13 5.21
C PRO A 198 11.86 22.22 3.99
N LEU A 199 12.95 22.29 3.19
CA LEU A 199 13.18 21.42 2.05
C LEU A 199 13.32 19.95 2.51
N LEU A 200 14.22 19.66 3.45
CA LEU A 200 14.47 18.32 3.95
C LEU A 200 13.23 17.74 4.64
N THR A 201 12.48 18.55 5.37
CA THR A 201 11.20 18.18 5.98
C THR A 201 10.19 17.72 4.93
N ALA A 202 10.00 18.53 3.89
CA ALA A 202 9.06 18.20 2.81
C ALA A 202 9.48 16.92 2.06
N MET A 203 10.78 16.74 1.82
CA MET A 203 11.32 15.52 1.19
C MET A 203 11.13 14.29 2.09
N ALA A 204 11.38 14.41 3.39
CA ALA A 204 11.15 13.34 4.37
C ALA A 204 9.68 12.90 4.38
N HIS A 205 8.75 13.83 4.51
CA HIS A 205 7.31 13.53 4.48
C HIS A 205 6.89 12.86 3.16
N ARG A 206 7.39 13.36 2.02
CA ARG A 206 7.12 12.74 0.72
C ARG A 206 7.64 11.31 0.62
N ALA A 207 8.72 11.00 1.31
CA ALA A 207 9.30 9.66 1.40
C ALA A 207 8.63 8.76 2.47
N GLY A 208 7.66 9.26 3.22
CA GLY A 208 7.04 8.55 4.34
C GLY A 208 7.97 8.41 5.55
N ILE A 209 8.81 9.41 5.78
CA ILE A 209 9.77 9.48 6.91
C ILE A 209 9.26 10.52 7.92
N ASP A 210 9.28 10.16 9.20
CA ASP A 210 8.90 11.04 10.30
C ASP A 210 10.07 11.95 10.69
N VAL A 211 9.85 13.26 10.71
CA VAL A 211 10.80 14.22 11.28
C VAL A 211 10.52 14.36 12.77
N ALA A 212 11.39 13.76 13.60
CA ALA A 212 11.23 13.71 15.05
C ALA A 212 11.65 15.03 15.75
N GLY A 213 12.49 15.82 15.10
CA GLY A 213 12.96 17.10 15.62
C GLY A 213 14.01 17.77 14.75
N TYR A 214 14.43 18.93 15.20
CA TYR A 214 15.41 19.76 14.49
C TYR A 214 16.56 20.11 15.42
N ILE A 215 17.74 20.21 14.87
CA ILE A 215 18.94 20.70 15.52
C ILE A 215 19.46 21.86 14.68
N THR A 216 19.67 22.99 15.32
CA THR A 216 20.35 24.13 14.69
C THR A 216 21.75 24.20 15.27
N THR A 217 22.74 24.22 14.41
CA THR A 217 24.15 24.34 14.81
C THR A 217 24.71 25.70 14.42
N ASP A 218 25.58 26.20 15.25
CA ASP A 218 26.56 27.23 14.93
C ASP A 218 27.94 26.57 14.66
N ASP A 219 29.01 27.38 14.69
CA ASP A 219 30.37 26.89 14.43
C ASP A 219 31.08 26.36 15.71
N ASP A 220 30.34 26.09 16.79
CA ASP A 220 30.89 25.53 18.05
C ASP A 220 30.72 23.99 18.12
N PRO A 221 31.83 23.22 18.03
CA PRO A 221 31.79 21.77 18.10
C PRO A 221 31.20 21.23 19.41
N GLN A 222 31.47 21.90 20.56
CA GLN A 222 30.97 21.42 21.87
C GLN A 222 29.47 21.63 21.97
N ALA A 223 28.95 22.74 21.46
CA ALA A 223 27.51 22.98 21.39
C ALA A 223 26.80 21.95 20.51
N LEU A 224 27.40 21.57 19.38
CA LEU A 224 26.84 20.55 18.50
C LEU A 224 26.83 19.15 19.15
N GLU A 225 27.91 18.74 19.81
CA GLU A 225 27.96 17.46 20.55
C GLU A 225 26.87 17.38 21.62
N LEU A 226 26.68 18.44 22.38
CA LEU A 226 25.63 18.52 23.40
C LEU A 226 24.24 18.41 22.75
N ALA A 227 24.01 19.19 21.70
CA ALA A 227 22.72 19.18 20.98
C ALA A 227 22.40 17.80 20.39
N PHE A 228 23.38 17.10 19.83
CA PHE A 228 23.20 15.72 19.34
C PHE A 228 22.87 14.77 20.48
N THR A 229 23.60 14.83 21.57
CA THR A 229 23.37 13.98 22.76
C THR A 229 21.95 14.16 23.30
N GLU A 230 21.53 15.40 23.52
CA GLU A 230 20.19 15.72 24.03
C GLU A 230 19.10 15.29 23.07
N ALA A 231 19.24 15.62 21.77
CA ALA A 231 18.23 15.30 20.77
C ALA A 231 18.09 13.78 20.54
N ILE A 232 19.20 13.02 20.53
CA ILE A 232 19.16 11.56 20.43
C ILE A 232 18.47 10.96 21.65
N ALA A 233 18.81 11.41 22.88
CA ALA A 233 18.19 10.92 24.10
C ALA A 233 16.68 11.18 24.13
N GLN A 234 16.25 12.37 23.68
CA GLN A 234 14.85 12.79 23.67
C GLN A 234 14.04 12.10 22.57
N HIS A 235 14.56 12.02 21.36
CA HIS A 235 13.78 11.65 20.17
C HIS A 235 14.01 10.21 19.70
N ARG A 236 15.14 9.58 20.07
CA ARG A 236 15.54 8.23 19.63
C ARG A 236 15.39 8.05 18.13
N PRO A 237 16.07 8.85 17.32
CA PRO A 237 15.97 8.80 15.86
C PRO A 237 16.64 7.54 15.30
N ASP A 238 16.24 7.13 14.08
CA ASP A 238 16.93 6.10 13.30
C ASP A 238 18.16 6.65 12.59
N ALA A 239 18.16 7.96 12.30
CA ALA A 239 19.28 8.69 11.70
C ALA A 239 19.17 10.20 11.93
N ILE A 240 20.27 10.89 11.72
CA ILE A 240 20.35 12.36 11.63
C ILE A 240 20.71 12.72 10.20
N ILE A 241 19.98 13.65 9.58
CA ILE A 241 20.33 14.23 8.29
C ILE A 241 20.92 15.61 8.54
N THR A 242 22.15 15.83 8.05
CA THR A 242 22.81 17.15 8.17
C THR A 242 22.84 17.89 6.85
N SER A 243 22.72 19.21 6.90
CA SER A 243 22.92 20.08 5.74
C SER A 243 23.90 21.18 6.10
N GLY A 244 25.09 21.14 5.51
CA GLY A 244 26.22 22.00 5.81
C GLY A 244 27.25 21.35 6.75
N GLY A 245 28.34 22.06 7.04
CA GLY A 245 29.37 21.67 8.02
C GLY A 245 30.27 20.48 7.64
N ILE A 246 30.30 20.06 6.36
CA ILE A 246 31.02 18.86 5.91
C ILE A 246 32.07 19.10 4.81
N SER A 247 32.21 20.32 4.30
CA SER A 247 33.17 20.63 3.24
C SER A 247 34.64 20.63 3.75
N ALA A 248 35.59 20.99 2.94
CA ALA A 248 36.98 21.14 3.35
C ALA A 248 37.30 22.55 3.92
N GLY A 249 36.26 23.31 4.31
CA GLY A 249 36.37 24.64 4.87
C GLY A 249 36.93 24.67 6.28
N LYS A 250 37.28 25.86 6.75
CA LYS A 250 37.94 26.07 8.05
C LYS A 250 36.95 25.87 9.23
N PHE A 251 35.66 26.02 9.01
CA PHE A 251 34.58 26.07 10.03
C PHE A 251 33.60 24.92 9.91
N GLU A 252 34.01 23.77 9.43
CA GLU A 252 33.15 22.61 9.20
C GLU A 252 32.93 21.81 10.50
N VAL A 253 32.02 22.28 11.33
CA VAL A 253 31.78 21.78 12.67
C VAL A 253 31.32 20.33 12.70
N VAL A 254 30.46 19.91 11.78
CA VAL A 254 29.95 18.53 11.69
C VAL A 254 31.09 17.54 11.48
N ARG A 255 32.05 17.87 10.60
CA ARG A 255 33.22 17.04 10.33
C ARG A 255 34.21 16.96 11.50
N GLN A 256 34.20 17.96 12.40
CA GLN A 256 35.06 17.95 13.59
C GLN A 256 34.51 17.06 14.70
N VAL A 257 33.18 16.94 14.79
CA VAL A 257 32.47 16.20 15.83
C VAL A 257 32.28 14.73 15.49
N LEU A 258 32.21 14.40 14.19
CA LEU A 258 31.84 13.06 13.74
C LEU A 258 33.05 12.29 13.21
N ASP A 259 33.13 11.00 13.56
CA ASP A 259 34.05 10.05 12.93
C ASP A 259 33.30 9.28 11.82
N GLY A 260 33.84 9.35 10.60
CA GLY A 260 33.21 8.72 9.46
C GLY A 260 33.88 9.03 8.13
N TRP A 261 33.22 8.63 7.08
CA TRP A 261 33.65 8.97 5.72
C TRP A 261 33.10 10.33 5.31
N PHE A 262 34.00 11.22 4.90
CA PHE A 262 33.67 12.51 4.27
C PHE A 262 34.44 12.62 2.97
N GLY A 263 33.74 12.84 1.86
CA GLY A 263 34.36 12.83 0.55
C GLY A 263 33.48 13.43 -0.54
N HIS A 264 33.89 13.18 -1.79
CA HIS A 264 33.19 13.68 -2.96
C HIS A 264 32.44 12.56 -3.68
N VAL A 265 31.18 12.82 -3.96
CA VAL A 265 30.32 12.02 -4.83
C VAL A 265 30.22 12.73 -6.18
N ASP A 266 30.21 11.96 -7.25
CA ASP A 266 30.19 12.47 -8.62
C ASP A 266 28.79 12.97 -9.02
N GLN A 267 28.43 14.10 -8.39
CA GLN A 267 27.17 14.81 -8.63
C GLN A 267 27.33 16.31 -8.42
N GLN A 268 26.51 17.11 -9.07
CA GLN A 268 26.45 18.56 -8.94
C GLN A 268 25.00 19.05 -9.06
N PRO A 269 24.46 19.79 -8.07
CA PRO A 269 25.06 20.16 -6.78
C PRO A 269 25.16 19.00 -5.79
N GLY A 270 25.80 19.22 -4.62
CA GLY A 270 25.87 18.27 -3.52
C GLY A 270 27.01 17.25 -3.65
N GLY A 271 28.10 17.60 -4.31
CA GLY A 271 29.29 16.73 -4.42
C GLY A 271 29.92 16.34 -3.07
N PRO A 272 30.18 17.25 -2.13
CA PRO A 272 30.60 16.90 -0.78
C PRO A 272 29.49 16.14 -0.03
N GLN A 273 29.81 14.96 0.50
CA GLN A 273 28.90 14.08 1.24
C GLN A 273 29.62 13.45 2.43
N GLY A 274 28.84 13.00 3.43
CA GLY A 274 29.34 12.29 4.59
C GLY A 274 28.51 11.08 4.94
N ILE A 275 29.13 10.08 5.54
CA ILE A 275 28.48 8.95 6.23
C ILE A 275 29.27 8.75 7.51
N ALA A 276 28.63 9.02 8.64
CA ALA A 276 29.24 8.99 9.94
C ALA A 276 28.27 8.41 10.98
N ALA A 277 28.70 8.38 12.25
CA ALA A 277 27.82 8.04 13.37
C ALA A 277 28.16 8.92 14.57
N PHE A 278 27.15 9.16 15.41
CA PHE A 278 27.29 9.77 16.74
C PHE A 278 26.54 8.94 17.75
N ASP A 279 27.24 8.42 18.77
CA ASP A 279 26.71 7.50 19.77
C ASP A 279 25.89 6.33 19.16
N GLY A 280 26.38 5.77 18.05
CA GLY A 280 25.75 4.66 17.35
C GLY A 280 24.58 5.07 16.45
N THR A 281 24.16 6.34 16.45
CA THR A 281 23.13 6.87 15.55
C THR A 281 23.79 7.29 14.23
N PRO A 282 23.34 6.77 13.07
CA PRO A 282 23.86 7.20 11.76
C PRO A 282 23.64 8.69 11.51
N VAL A 283 24.64 9.34 10.95
CA VAL A 283 24.59 10.75 10.51
C VAL A 283 24.99 10.82 9.04
N ILE A 284 24.11 11.39 8.23
CA ILE A 284 24.24 11.48 6.77
C ILE A 284 24.27 12.96 6.37
#